data_23c4f0c100d4bace64fddb9e4ad2e9e2
#
_entry.id   23c4f0c100d4bace64fddb9e4ad2e9e2
#
_cell.length_a   1.000
_cell.length_b   1.000
_cell.length_c   1.000
_cell.angle_alpha   90.00
_cell.angle_beta   90.00
_cell.angle_gamma   90.00
#
_symmetry.space_group_name_H-M   'P 1'
#
loop_
_entity.id
_entity.type
_entity.pdbx_description
1 polymer ?
#
loop_
_entity_poly.entity_id
_entity_poly.type
_entity_poly.pdbx_seq_one_letter_code
_entity_poly.pdbx_strand_id
1 'polypeptide(L)'
;MADNTPAHLATHPLPTFDRLVVTVGVMMAVLLQVLDTTIANVALPHMQASLSASQDTINWVLTSYIVFSAIALPISGWLADKVGRKRLLLISVALFTVASVLCASATSLPEMVLFRAFQGVGGAFVVPLAQATMFDINPRTKHAQAMALFGGGLMIGPILGPVLGGWLTDNYNWRWVFLVNLPVGIICWMLIARFMPKTEPHERKFDMFGFILLALALCGLQLFLDRGEQNDWLTSWEIRIELGVAIGASWMFVVHMITSKHPLFDRSMFADRNFATGLVFMAVTGVLLLAVLALMPPLLQTMYGYSVLQSGFLTAPRGIGTLISMIMAGRLTGKIDARLLVGLGVCLMGASLYLMTGFAIIQPSSPVIISGVVQGLGLGLIFVPLQSLAFETLAPRMRTTAASLLNLSRNIGGSVGISVVSTQLVRMTQVAHADLAHNITEQTIPSMDPTVLQTIFPTVGPAVMAYVNMEVTRQALFIAYLDDFKLMMIVTFAVLPLLLLMRRGSQVGTGSQHVAMD
;
A
#
# COMPACT_ATOMS: atom_id res chain seq x y z
N MET A 1 -5.64 45.85 -6.18
CA MET A 1 -6.71 45.06 -5.54
C MET A 1 -6.09 44.43 -4.32
N ALA A 2 -6.45 44.92 -3.13
CA ALA A 2 -5.86 44.53 -1.86
C ALA A 2 -6.13 43.05 -1.57
N ASP A 3 -5.07 42.35 -1.23
CA ASP A 3 -5.07 40.94 -0.82
C ASP A 3 -5.82 40.80 0.51
N ASN A 4 -7.10 40.49 0.44
CA ASN A 4 -7.95 40.16 1.59
C ASN A 4 -7.77 38.67 1.95
N THR A 5 -6.55 38.24 2.20
CA THR A 5 -6.29 36.96 2.86
C THR A 5 -6.69 37.12 4.33
N PRO A 6 -7.70 36.38 4.83
CA PRO A 6 -8.09 36.50 6.23
C PRO A 6 -6.90 36.16 7.12
N ALA A 7 -6.57 37.05 8.04
CA ALA A 7 -5.45 37.00 8.96
C ALA A 7 -5.41 35.75 9.91
N HIS A 8 -6.42 34.89 9.82
CA HIS A 8 -6.57 33.69 10.68
C HIS A 8 -5.83 32.43 10.16
N LEU A 9 -5.14 32.52 9.01
CA LEU A 9 -4.31 31.43 8.45
C LEU A 9 -2.81 31.67 8.61
N ALA A 10 -2.38 32.66 9.40
CA ALA A 10 -1.02 32.74 9.89
C ALA A 10 -0.86 31.60 10.92
N THR A 11 -0.44 30.43 10.46
CA THR A 11 0.00 29.35 11.35
C THR A 11 1.19 29.88 12.14
N HIS A 12 0.96 30.32 13.39
CA HIS A 12 2.05 30.49 14.32
C HIS A 12 2.74 29.14 14.41
N PRO A 13 4.03 29.04 14.10
CA PRO A 13 4.73 27.78 14.18
C PRO A 13 4.59 27.26 15.61
N LEU A 14 4.07 26.04 15.75
CA LEU A 14 3.98 25.39 17.05
C LEU A 14 5.36 25.44 17.74
N PRO A 15 5.41 25.59 19.08
CA PRO A 15 6.64 25.42 19.85
C PRO A 15 7.32 24.13 19.43
N THR A 16 8.63 24.12 19.41
CA THR A 16 9.41 22.96 18.91
C THR A 16 9.05 21.68 19.66
N PHE A 17 8.79 21.77 20.95
CA PHE A 17 8.37 20.63 21.77
C PHE A 17 7.00 20.11 21.35
N ASP A 18 5.98 20.98 21.28
CA ASP A 18 4.61 20.57 20.90
C ASP A 18 4.58 19.98 19.49
N ARG A 19 5.34 20.56 18.56
CA ARG A 19 5.49 20.03 17.20
C ARG A 19 6.08 18.62 17.20
N LEU A 20 7.12 18.37 18.01
CA LEU A 20 7.71 17.04 18.15
C LEU A 20 6.70 16.03 18.69
N VAL A 21 5.99 16.41 19.77
CA VAL A 21 4.99 15.53 20.41
C VAL A 21 3.84 15.21 19.47
N VAL A 22 3.31 16.22 18.73
CA VAL A 22 2.27 15.99 17.73
C VAL A 22 2.78 15.08 16.60
N THR A 23 4.02 15.30 16.15
CA THR A 23 4.65 14.44 15.13
C THR A 23 4.70 12.99 15.61
N VAL A 24 5.17 12.74 16.83
CA VAL A 24 5.24 11.40 17.41
C VAL A 24 3.84 10.78 17.54
N GLY A 25 2.85 11.51 18.07
CA GLY A 25 1.49 11.02 18.22
C GLY A 25 0.84 10.65 16.86
N VAL A 26 1.01 11.52 15.85
CA VAL A 26 0.50 11.29 14.51
C VAL A 26 1.20 10.11 13.83
N MET A 27 2.52 9.98 14.01
CA MET A 27 3.28 8.85 13.47
C MET A 27 2.93 7.53 14.14
N MET A 28 2.67 7.54 15.46
CA MET A 28 2.15 6.37 16.18
C MET A 28 0.77 5.93 15.63
N ALA A 29 -0.12 6.89 15.30
CA ALA A 29 -1.41 6.57 14.71
C ALA A 29 -1.25 5.89 13.34
N VAL A 30 -0.35 6.39 12.50
CA VAL A 30 -0.03 5.79 11.19
C VAL A 30 0.57 4.41 11.35
N LEU A 31 1.54 4.27 12.27
CA LEU A 31 2.18 2.98 12.55
C LEU A 31 1.15 1.95 13.01
N LEU A 32 0.26 2.32 13.92
CA LEU A 32 -0.81 1.47 14.43
C LEU A 32 -1.69 0.94 13.29
N GLN A 33 -2.13 1.80 12.37
CA GLN A 33 -2.98 1.41 11.24
C GLN A 33 -2.24 0.52 10.23
N VAL A 34 -0.97 0.84 9.90
CA VAL A 34 -0.19 0.06 8.93
C VAL A 34 0.27 -1.28 9.51
N LEU A 35 0.62 -1.29 10.79
CA LEU A 35 1.00 -2.50 11.52
C LEU A 35 -0.16 -3.50 11.55
N ASP A 36 -1.37 -3.05 11.88
CA ASP A 36 -2.57 -3.89 11.95
C ASP A 36 -2.83 -4.64 10.63
N THR A 37 -2.69 -3.96 9.49
CA THR A 37 -2.90 -4.59 8.18
C THR A 37 -1.89 -5.69 7.86
N THR A 38 -0.65 -5.53 8.30
CA THR A 38 0.44 -6.47 8.01
C THR A 38 0.50 -7.62 9.01
N ILE A 39 0.21 -7.35 10.29
CA ILE A 39 0.16 -8.37 11.33
C ILE A 39 -1.02 -9.33 11.10
N ALA A 40 -2.20 -8.81 10.71
CA ALA A 40 -3.38 -9.62 10.47
C ALA A 40 -3.16 -10.70 9.41
N ASN A 41 -2.39 -10.40 8.35
CA ASN A 41 -2.04 -11.37 7.31
C ASN A 41 -1.29 -12.60 7.87
N VAL A 42 -0.37 -12.39 8.80
CA VAL A 42 0.42 -13.46 9.42
C VAL A 42 -0.44 -14.33 10.34
N ALA A 43 -1.41 -13.73 11.01
CA ALA A 43 -2.30 -14.41 11.95
C ALA A 43 -3.44 -15.19 11.27
N LEU A 44 -3.65 -15.00 9.95
CA LEU A 44 -4.80 -15.56 9.21
C LEU A 44 -4.96 -17.08 9.34
N PRO A 45 -3.92 -17.92 9.22
CA PRO A 45 -4.05 -19.38 9.38
C PRO A 45 -4.51 -19.78 10.80
N HIS A 46 -4.04 -19.07 11.83
CA HIS A 46 -4.43 -19.32 13.21
C HIS A 46 -5.87 -18.88 13.49
N MET A 47 -6.31 -17.78 12.86
CA MET A 47 -7.71 -17.34 12.90
C MET A 47 -8.62 -18.33 12.19
N GLN A 48 -8.22 -18.87 11.04
CA GLN A 48 -8.96 -19.87 10.27
C GLN A 48 -9.30 -21.08 11.14
N ALA A 49 -8.30 -21.64 11.81
CA ALA A 49 -8.51 -22.79 12.71
C ALA A 49 -9.41 -22.44 13.90
N SER A 50 -9.19 -21.27 14.52
CA SER A 50 -9.94 -20.85 15.72
C SER A 50 -11.38 -20.46 15.45
N LEU A 51 -11.68 -19.88 14.29
CA LEU A 51 -13.04 -19.43 13.90
C LEU A 51 -13.78 -20.48 13.05
N SER A 52 -13.21 -21.68 12.89
CA SER A 52 -13.78 -22.79 12.08
C SER A 52 -14.15 -22.33 10.65
N ALA A 53 -13.31 -21.48 10.05
CA ALA A 53 -13.52 -20.93 8.73
C ALA A 53 -12.87 -21.80 7.64
N SER A 54 -13.46 -21.83 6.44
CA SER A 54 -12.80 -22.42 5.27
C SER A 54 -11.67 -21.52 4.76
N GLN A 55 -10.79 -22.08 3.93
CA GLN A 55 -9.70 -21.33 3.30
C GLN A 55 -10.24 -20.18 2.43
N ASP A 56 -11.37 -20.37 1.78
CA ASP A 56 -11.99 -19.35 0.92
C ASP A 56 -12.66 -18.23 1.73
N THR A 57 -13.26 -18.59 2.88
CA THR A 57 -14.03 -17.62 3.67
C THR A 57 -13.15 -16.81 4.62
N ILE A 58 -12.00 -17.31 5.06
CA ILE A 58 -11.14 -16.58 6.01
C ILE A 58 -10.60 -15.28 5.42
N ASN A 59 -10.42 -15.21 4.11
CA ASN A 59 -9.95 -14.00 3.42
C ASN A 59 -10.88 -12.80 3.62
N TRP A 60 -12.17 -13.02 3.94
CA TRP A 60 -13.09 -11.92 4.26
C TRP A 60 -12.64 -11.07 5.46
N VAL A 61 -11.81 -11.60 6.34
CA VAL A 61 -11.18 -10.83 7.45
C VAL A 61 -10.33 -9.68 6.91
N LEU A 62 -9.62 -9.89 5.80
CA LEU A 62 -8.79 -8.87 5.16
C LEU A 62 -9.62 -8.01 4.21
N THR A 63 -10.42 -8.65 3.34
CA THR A 63 -11.24 -7.98 2.32
C THR A 63 -12.22 -7.00 2.96
N SER A 64 -12.89 -7.35 4.06
CA SER A 64 -13.82 -6.42 4.73
C SER A 64 -13.13 -5.14 5.20
N TYR A 65 -11.95 -5.25 5.81
CA TYR A 65 -11.17 -4.09 6.23
C TYR A 65 -10.80 -3.20 5.03
N ILE A 66 -10.28 -3.81 3.95
CA ILE A 66 -9.82 -3.08 2.76
C ILE A 66 -10.99 -2.38 2.05
N VAL A 67 -12.09 -3.08 1.84
CA VAL A 67 -13.29 -2.54 1.17
C VAL A 67 -13.86 -1.36 1.95
N PHE A 68 -14.10 -1.52 3.25
CA PHE A 68 -14.67 -0.44 4.07
C PHE A 68 -13.70 0.72 4.26
N SER A 69 -12.41 0.47 4.31
CA SER A 69 -11.39 1.51 4.29
C SER A 69 -11.38 2.27 2.96
N ALA A 70 -11.46 1.57 1.83
CA ALA A 70 -11.50 2.20 0.50
C ALA A 70 -12.75 3.07 0.31
N ILE A 71 -13.92 2.61 0.79
CA ILE A 71 -15.18 3.36 0.75
C ILE A 71 -15.12 4.61 1.64
N ALA A 72 -14.55 4.52 2.84
CA ALA A 72 -14.52 5.61 3.80
C ALA A 72 -13.45 6.67 3.43
N LEU A 73 -12.34 6.28 2.82
CA LEU A 73 -11.20 7.14 2.54
C LEU A 73 -11.55 8.44 1.77
N PRO A 74 -12.38 8.44 0.71
CA PRO A 74 -12.71 9.63 -0.06
C PRO A 74 -13.43 10.73 0.71
N ILE A 75 -14.21 10.38 1.74
CA ILE A 75 -14.97 11.38 2.52
C ILE A 75 -14.11 12.05 3.60
N SER A 76 -12.87 11.63 3.80
CA SER A 76 -12.00 12.14 4.86
C SER A 76 -11.80 13.65 4.79
N GLY A 77 -11.70 14.22 3.59
CA GLY A 77 -11.57 15.67 3.39
C GLY A 77 -12.81 16.44 3.83
N TRP A 78 -14.00 16.02 3.35
CA TRP A 78 -15.25 16.65 3.75
C TRP A 78 -15.52 16.50 5.25
N LEU A 79 -15.26 15.31 5.79
CA LEU A 79 -15.49 15.06 7.21
C LEU A 79 -14.51 15.86 8.09
N ALA A 80 -13.26 16.03 7.63
CA ALA A 80 -12.27 16.89 8.28
C ALA A 80 -12.68 18.37 8.26
N ASP A 81 -13.29 18.86 7.16
CA ASP A 81 -13.84 20.20 7.09
C ASP A 81 -15.02 20.36 8.05
N LYS A 82 -15.94 19.39 8.11
CA LYS A 82 -17.16 19.47 8.95
C LYS A 82 -16.90 19.33 10.44
N VAL A 83 -16.03 18.41 10.86
CA VAL A 83 -15.81 18.07 12.27
C VAL A 83 -14.56 18.75 12.84
N GLY A 84 -13.64 19.13 11.96
CA GLY A 84 -12.29 19.57 12.31
C GLY A 84 -11.30 18.41 12.34
N ARG A 85 -10.09 18.63 11.80
CA ARG A 85 -9.06 17.58 11.64
C ARG A 85 -8.66 16.91 12.95
N LYS A 86 -8.45 17.69 14.04
CA LYS A 86 -8.12 17.14 15.35
C LYS A 86 -9.19 16.20 15.88
N ARG A 87 -10.46 16.64 15.85
CA ARG A 87 -11.58 15.82 16.35
C ARG A 87 -11.76 14.56 15.52
N LEU A 88 -11.67 14.68 14.19
CA LEU A 88 -11.79 13.53 13.30
C LEU A 88 -10.67 12.52 13.55
N LEU A 89 -9.42 12.96 13.70
CA LEU A 89 -8.30 12.06 13.99
C LEU A 89 -8.47 11.35 15.33
N LEU A 90 -8.94 12.05 16.37
CA LEU A 90 -9.22 11.45 17.68
C LEU A 90 -10.34 10.40 17.60
N ILE A 91 -11.43 10.70 16.88
CA ILE A 91 -12.54 9.76 16.64
C ILE A 91 -12.02 8.53 15.88
N SER A 92 -11.21 8.74 14.86
CA SER A 92 -10.65 7.67 14.02
C SER A 92 -9.76 6.72 14.83
N VAL A 93 -8.84 7.26 15.62
CA VAL A 93 -7.96 6.46 16.49
C VAL A 93 -8.78 5.72 17.56
N ALA A 94 -9.78 6.37 18.14
CA ALA A 94 -10.66 5.73 19.13
C ALA A 94 -11.49 4.61 18.50
N LEU A 95 -12.14 4.87 17.34
CA LEU A 95 -12.93 3.86 16.63
C LEU A 95 -12.06 2.67 16.20
N PHE A 96 -10.86 2.94 15.66
CA PHE A 96 -9.91 1.91 15.26
C PHE A 96 -9.49 1.04 16.46
N THR A 97 -9.15 1.68 17.60
CA THR A 97 -8.70 0.98 18.81
C THR A 97 -9.82 0.14 19.42
N VAL A 98 -11.04 0.69 19.51
CA VAL A 98 -12.21 -0.04 20.00
C VAL A 98 -12.55 -1.23 19.08
N ALA A 99 -12.59 -1.00 17.76
CA ALA A 99 -12.83 -2.07 16.80
C ALA A 99 -11.73 -3.16 16.87
N SER A 100 -10.49 -2.79 17.15
CA SER A 100 -9.39 -3.75 17.34
C SER A 100 -9.64 -4.65 18.57
N VAL A 101 -10.10 -4.08 19.68
CA VAL A 101 -10.49 -4.87 20.88
C VAL A 101 -11.67 -5.80 20.55
N LEU A 102 -12.66 -5.32 19.79
CA LEU A 102 -13.78 -6.16 19.34
C LEU A 102 -13.28 -7.32 18.45
N CYS A 103 -12.35 -7.06 17.50
CA CYS A 103 -11.73 -8.13 16.72
C CYS A 103 -11.04 -9.17 17.59
N ALA A 104 -10.34 -8.75 18.64
CA ALA A 104 -9.72 -9.66 19.58
C ALA A 104 -10.73 -10.50 20.38
N SER A 105 -11.96 -10.01 20.58
CA SER A 105 -13.03 -10.70 21.30
C SER A 105 -13.90 -11.58 20.40
N ALA A 106 -13.73 -11.53 19.08
CA ALA A 106 -14.56 -12.28 18.12
C ALA A 106 -14.50 -13.78 18.36
N THR A 107 -15.67 -14.42 18.31
CA THR A 107 -15.88 -15.86 18.50
C THR A 107 -16.31 -16.58 17.22
N SER A 108 -16.73 -15.81 16.21
CA SER A 108 -17.20 -16.31 14.91
C SER A 108 -16.64 -15.48 13.77
N LEU A 109 -16.58 -16.07 12.56
CA LEU A 109 -16.12 -15.38 11.35
C LEU A 109 -17.01 -14.15 11.02
N PRO A 110 -18.36 -14.22 11.06
CA PRO A 110 -19.20 -13.05 10.79
C PRO A 110 -18.95 -11.87 11.75
N GLU A 111 -18.75 -12.15 13.06
CA GLU A 111 -18.37 -11.11 14.02
C GLU A 111 -17.03 -10.46 13.65
N MET A 112 -16.03 -11.29 13.33
CA MET A 112 -14.71 -10.81 12.92
C MET A 112 -14.82 -9.91 11.67
N VAL A 113 -15.54 -10.33 10.65
CA VAL A 113 -15.76 -9.57 9.41
C VAL A 113 -16.42 -8.22 9.70
N LEU A 114 -17.45 -8.21 10.56
CA LEU A 114 -18.15 -6.99 10.95
C LEU A 114 -17.21 -6.03 11.71
N PHE A 115 -16.46 -6.55 12.68
CA PHE A 115 -15.53 -5.72 13.47
C PHE A 115 -14.37 -5.20 12.62
N ARG A 116 -13.89 -5.99 11.64
CA ARG A 116 -12.89 -5.55 10.66
C ARG A 116 -13.43 -4.45 9.74
N ALA A 117 -14.71 -4.50 9.37
CA ALA A 117 -15.35 -3.43 8.62
C ALA A 117 -15.35 -2.10 9.41
N PHE A 118 -15.73 -2.12 10.70
CA PHE A 118 -15.65 -0.93 11.55
C PHE A 118 -14.21 -0.43 11.74
N GLN A 119 -13.26 -1.34 11.89
CA GLN A 119 -11.84 -1.01 12.00
C GLN A 119 -11.33 -0.38 10.69
N GLY A 120 -11.76 -0.86 9.53
CA GLY A 120 -11.46 -0.30 8.22
C GLY A 120 -11.95 1.15 8.07
N VAL A 121 -13.18 1.43 8.50
CA VAL A 121 -13.71 2.81 8.53
C VAL A 121 -12.87 3.71 9.44
N GLY A 122 -12.55 3.25 10.65
CA GLY A 122 -11.72 4.03 11.60
C GLY A 122 -10.32 4.28 11.06
N GLY A 123 -9.68 3.27 10.48
CA GLY A 123 -8.33 3.35 9.91
C GLY A 123 -8.22 4.23 8.67
N ALA A 124 -9.29 4.30 7.86
CA ALA A 124 -9.29 5.01 6.58
C ALA A 124 -8.85 6.48 6.69
N PHE A 125 -9.20 7.16 7.77
CA PHE A 125 -8.95 8.58 7.94
C PHE A 125 -7.57 8.89 8.53
N VAL A 126 -6.92 7.92 9.17
CA VAL A 126 -5.68 8.13 9.93
C VAL A 126 -4.55 8.64 9.04
N VAL A 127 -4.24 7.93 7.94
CA VAL A 127 -3.10 8.28 7.06
C VAL A 127 -3.28 9.66 6.39
N PRO A 128 -4.42 10.00 5.74
CA PRO A 128 -4.57 11.31 5.10
C PRO A 128 -4.61 12.46 6.10
N LEU A 129 -5.22 12.28 7.28
CA LEU A 129 -5.23 13.31 8.33
C LEU A 129 -3.83 13.50 8.92
N ALA A 130 -3.10 12.42 9.14
CA ALA A 130 -1.72 12.45 9.59
C ALA A 130 -0.84 13.22 8.60
N GLN A 131 -0.95 12.90 7.31
CA GLN A 131 -0.20 13.56 6.24
C GLN A 131 -0.52 15.04 6.15
N ALA A 132 -1.81 15.42 6.17
CA ALA A 132 -2.23 16.81 6.18
C ALA A 132 -1.71 17.56 7.42
N THR A 133 -1.76 16.93 8.59
CA THR A 133 -1.23 17.48 9.84
C THR A 133 0.26 17.73 9.75
N MET A 134 1.04 16.80 9.17
CA MET A 134 2.48 16.96 9.00
C MET A 134 2.84 18.17 8.12
N PHE A 135 2.02 18.48 7.09
CA PHE A 135 2.18 19.70 6.31
C PHE A 135 1.81 20.97 7.09
N ASP A 136 0.78 20.91 7.94
CA ASP A 136 0.29 22.09 8.63
C ASP A 136 1.19 22.52 9.80
N ILE A 137 1.77 21.58 10.54
CA ILE A 137 2.64 21.88 11.68
C ILE A 137 4.07 22.23 11.29
N ASN A 138 4.46 22.03 10.03
CA ASN A 138 5.80 22.31 9.54
C ASN A 138 5.79 23.47 8.54
N PRO A 139 6.83 24.35 8.56
CA PRO A 139 6.97 25.41 7.59
C PRO A 139 7.20 24.84 6.18
N ARG A 140 6.81 25.58 5.14
CA ARG A 140 6.94 25.13 3.72
C ARG A 140 8.33 24.67 3.35
N THR A 141 9.37 25.31 3.88
CA THR A 141 10.77 24.94 3.66
C THR A 141 11.15 23.57 4.22
N LYS A 142 10.35 23.01 5.14
CA LYS A 142 10.59 21.71 5.78
C LYS A 142 9.56 20.65 5.36
N HIS A 143 8.66 20.93 4.41
CA HIS A 143 7.65 19.99 3.96
C HIS A 143 8.25 18.68 3.43
N ALA A 144 9.32 18.74 2.64
CA ALA A 144 10.01 17.54 2.14
C ALA A 144 10.60 16.71 3.28
N GLN A 145 11.17 17.35 4.31
CA GLN A 145 11.68 16.64 5.49
C GLN A 145 10.56 16.02 6.31
N ALA A 146 9.43 16.73 6.46
CA ALA A 146 8.23 16.20 7.15
C ALA A 146 7.67 14.98 6.42
N MET A 147 7.63 15.01 5.07
CA MET A 147 7.19 13.88 4.26
C MET A 147 8.19 12.72 4.27
N ALA A 148 9.48 13.00 4.37
CA ALA A 148 10.51 11.98 4.56
C ALA A 148 10.31 11.24 5.89
N LEU A 149 10.04 11.96 6.97
CA LEU A 149 9.75 11.37 8.28
C LEU A 149 8.44 10.58 8.25
N PHE A 150 7.38 11.16 7.65
CA PHE A 150 6.08 10.51 7.49
C PHE A 150 6.19 9.19 6.72
N GLY A 151 6.83 9.22 5.56
CA GLY A 151 7.01 8.02 4.74
C GLY A 151 7.89 6.97 5.41
N GLY A 152 8.96 7.41 6.11
CA GLY A 152 9.80 6.53 6.91
C GLY A 152 9.00 5.77 7.97
N GLY A 153 8.14 6.47 8.72
CA GLY A 153 7.25 5.84 9.70
C GLY A 153 6.24 4.88 9.07
N LEU A 154 5.70 5.23 7.89
CA LEU A 154 4.80 4.34 7.14
C LEU A 154 5.47 3.01 6.78
N MET A 155 6.79 3.01 6.53
CA MET A 155 7.54 1.80 6.14
C MET A 155 7.93 0.91 7.34
N ILE A 156 7.85 1.42 8.57
CA ILE A 156 8.12 0.62 9.77
C ILE A 156 7.08 -0.51 9.93
N GLY A 157 5.81 -0.24 9.61
CA GLY A 157 4.72 -1.21 9.73
C GLY A 157 4.96 -2.51 8.95
N PRO A 158 5.20 -2.46 7.63
CA PRO A 158 5.49 -3.65 6.82
C PRO A 158 6.74 -4.42 7.26
N ILE A 159 7.70 -3.76 7.91
CA ILE A 159 8.92 -4.40 8.43
C ILE A 159 8.63 -5.13 9.74
N LEU A 160 8.01 -4.42 10.70
CA LEU A 160 7.76 -4.97 12.02
C LEU A 160 6.55 -5.92 12.05
N GLY A 161 5.58 -5.73 11.14
CA GLY A 161 4.34 -6.50 11.13
C GLY A 161 4.53 -8.02 11.12
N PRO A 162 5.24 -8.59 10.15
CA PRO A 162 5.47 -10.03 10.11
C PRO A 162 6.24 -10.56 11.32
N VAL A 163 7.23 -9.80 11.81
CA VAL A 163 8.05 -10.20 12.96
C VAL A 163 7.22 -10.20 14.24
N LEU A 164 6.50 -9.11 14.50
CA LEU A 164 5.64 -8.99 15.69
C LEU A 164 4.44 -9.94 15.59
N GLY A 165 3.83 -10.06 14.41
CA GLY A 165 2.69 -10.94 14.18
C GLY A 165 3.04 -12.40 14.42
N GLY A 166 4.15 -12.88 13.84
CA GLY A 166 4.65 -14.23 14.07
C GLY A 166 4.96 -14.46 15.55
N TRP A 167 5.72 -13.56 16.17
CA TRP A 167 6.07 -13.70 17.59
C TRP A 167 4.84 -13.72 18.53
N LEU A 168 3.85 -12.86 18.27
CA LEU A 168 2.62 -12.81 19.08
C LEU A 168 1.75 -14.07 18.89
N THR A 169 1.63 -14.56 17.66
CA THR A 169 0.84 -15.77 17.36
C THR A 169 1.48 -17.03 17.91
N ASP A 170 2.81 -17.15 17.80
CA ASP A 170 3.54 -18.34 18.23
C ASP A 170 3.66 -18.44 19.76
N ASN A 171 3.87 -17.30 20.46
CA ASN A 171 4.11 -17.31 21.90
C ASN A 171 2.85 -17.11 22.76
N TYR A 172 1.80 -16.52 22.19
CA TYR A 172 0.54 -16.28 22.90
C TYR A 172 -0.64 -16.86 22.12
N ASN A 173 -1.35 -16.01 21.35
CA ASN A 173 -2.39 -16.40 20.40
C ASN A 173 -2.67 -15.26 19.42
N TRP A 174 -3.40 -15.54 18.34
CA TRP A 174 -3.72 -14.56 17.32
C TRP A 174 -4.49 -13.32 17.81
N ARG A 175 -5.21 -13.40 18.94
CA ARG A 175 -5.97 -12.27 19.50
C ARG A 175 -5.06 -11.12 19.96
N TRP A 176 -3.84 -11.42 20.38
CA TRP A 176 -2.85 -10.41 20.76
C TRP A 176 -2.40 -9.52 19.61
N VAL A 177 -2.55 -10.00 18.37
CA VAL A 177 -2.31 -9.21 17.16
C VAL A 177 -3.18 -7.94 17.14
N PHE A 178 -4.42 -8.04 17.64
CA PHE A 178 -5.33 -6.92 17.77
C PHE A 178 -5.18 -6.18 19.09
N LEU A 179 -4.93 -6.88 20.19
CA LEU A 179 -4.80 -6.27 21.52
C LEU A 179 -3.57 -5.35 21.63
N VAL A 180 -2.50 -5.59 20.87
CA VAL A 180 -1.32 -4.71 20.84
C VAL A 180 -1.67 -3.28 20.42
N ASN A 181 -2.75 -3.10 19.67
CA ASN A 181 -3.24 -1.79 19.25
C ASN A 181 -3.83 -0.97 20.39
N LEU A 182 -4.28 -1.59 21.49
CA LEU A 182 -4.93 -0.89 22.61
C LEU A 182 -3.98 0.06 23.35
N PRO A 183 -2.82 -0.38 23.88
CA PRO A 183 -1.91 0.52 24.58
C PRO A 183 -1.35 1.61 23.65
N VAL A 184 -1.00 1.26 22.42
CA VAL A 184 -0.48 2.21 21.44
C VAL A 184 -1.55 3.25 21.06
N GLY A 185 -2.79 2.82 20.84
CA GLY A 185 -3.92 3.69 20.52
C GLY A 185 -4.25 4.67 21.65
N ILE A 186 -4.23 4.22 22.91
CA ILE A 186 -4.46 5.09 24.07
C ILE A 186 -3.37 6.15 24.18
N ILE A 187 -2.09 5.78 24.09
CA ILE A 187 -0.97 6.73 24.14
C ILE A 187 -1.07 7.75 23.02
N CYS A 188 -1.26 7.29 21.79
CA CYS A 188 -1.44 8.11 20.60
C CYS A 188 -2.60 9.09 20.78
N TRP A 189 -3.76 8.62 21.22
CA TRP A 189 -4.94 9.43 21.46
C TRP A 189 -4.68 10.54 22.49
N MET A 190 -4.02 10.22 23.61
CA MET A 190 -3.66 11.19 24.64
C MET A 190 -2.71 12.28 24.11
N LEU A 191 -1.68 11.89 23.36
CA LEU A 191 -0.72 12.84 22.77
C LEU A 191 -1.42 13.80 21.81
N ILE A 192 -2.26 13.27 20.91
CA ILE A 192 -3.02 14.08 19.94
C ILE A 192 -4.03 14.98 20.67
N ALA A 193 -4.76 14.44 21.66
CA ALA A 193 -5.76 15.19 22.40
C ALA A 193 -5.16 16.39 23.16
N ARG A 194 -3.95 16.21 23.72
CA ARG A 194 -3.31 17.25 24.56
C ARG A 194 -2.58 18.30 23.74
N PHE A 195 -1.86 17.91 22.68
CA PHE A 195 -0.87 18.78 22.02
C PHE A 195 -1.27 19.24 20.62
N MET A 196 -2.14 18.49 19.90
CA MET A 196 -2.55 18.92 18.54
C MET A 196 -3.44 20.17 18.62
N PRO A 197 -3.18 21.21 17.79
CA PRO A 197 -4.01 22.40 17.74
C PRO A 197 -5.42 22.07 17.24
N LYS A 198 -6.41 22.81 17.72
CA LYS A 198 -7.79 22.72 17.23
C LYS A 198 -7.86 23.31 15.82
N THR A 199 -8.63 22.68 14.97
CA THR A 199 -8.94 23.18 13.62
C THR A 199 -10.41 23.59 13.62
N GLU A 200 -10.71 24.80 13.12
CA GLU A 200 -12.07 25.28 13.03
C GLU A 200 -12.85 24.52 11.95
N PRO A 201 -14.08 24.10 12.23
CA PRO A 201 -14.94 23.46 11.25
C PRO A 201 -15.37 24.48 10.17
N HIS A 202 -15.53 23.99 8.95
CA HIS A 202 -16.06 24.76 7.82
C HIS A 202 -17.29 24.06 7.26
N GLU A 203 -18.37 24.80 7.08
CA GLU A 203 -19.57 24.24 6.47
C GLU A 203 -19.38 24.00 4.99
N ARG A 204 -19.48 22.74 4.56
CA ARG A 204 -19.49 22.32 3.18
C ARG A 204 -20.64 21.37 2.93
N LYS A 205 -21.42 21.59 1.87
CA LYS A 205 -22.49 20.68 1.46
C LYS A 205 -21.89 19.32 1.07
N PHE A 206 -22.52 18.25 1.52
CA PHE A 206 -22.11 16.90 1.19
C PHE A 206 -22.79 16.43 -0.09
N ASP A 207 -22.01 15.88 -1.00
CA ASP A 207 -22.49 15.22 -2.21
C ASP A 207 -22.77 13.74 -1.92
N MET A 208 -23.95 13.46 -1.36
CA MET A 208 -24.34 12.10 -1.02
C MET A 208 -24.43 11.19 -2.24
N PHE A 209 -24.96 11.71 -3.36
CA PHE A 209 -25.12 10.91 -4.57
C PHE A 209 -23.77 10.57 -5.20
N GLY A 210 -22.86 11.56 -5.33
CA GLY A 210 -21.49 11.32 -5.78
C GLY A 210 -20.74 10.34 -4.88
N PHE A 211 -20.94 10.42 -3.56
CA PHE A 211 -20.33 9.48 -2.61
C PHE A 211 -20.84 8.05 -2.79
N ILE A 212 -22.15 7.84 -2.93
CA ILE A 212 -22.74 6.51 -3.16
C ILE A 212 -22.20 5.90 -4.45
N LEU A 213 -22.13 6.66 -5.54
CA LEU A 213 -21.59 6.20 -6.81
C LEU A 213 -20.11 5.78 -6.68
N LEU A 214 -19.31 6.61 -6.00
CA LEU A 214 -17.91 6.29 -5.77
C LEU A 214 -17.74 5.07 -4.85
N ALA A 215 -18.55 4.95 -3.80
CA ALA A 215 -18.54 3.80 -2.89
C ALA A 215 -18.89 2.50 -3.62
N LEU A 216 -19.90 2.50 -4.48
CA LEU A 216 -20.27 1.34 -5.30
C LEU A 216 -19.15 1.00 -6.31
N ALA A 217 -18.56 2.02 -6.94
CA ALA A 217 -17.45 1.83 -7.87
C ALA A 217 -16.24 1.17 -7.20
N LEU A 218 -15.86 1.67 -6.01
CA LEU A 218 -14.73 1.15 -5.24
C LEU A 218 -15.01 -0.24 -4.67
N CYS A 219 -16.22 -0.46 -4.15
CA CYS A 219 -16.64 -1.76 -3.65
C CYS A 219 -16.62 -2.83 -4.75
N GLY A 220 -17.27 -2.54 -5.89
CA GLY A 220 -17.29 -3.46 -7.03
C GLY A 220 -15.89 -3.73 -7.58
N LEU A 221 -15.04 -2.69 -7.71
CA LEU A 221 -13.67 -2.86 -8.17
C LEU A 221 -12.84 -3.70 -7.19
N GLN A 222 -12.95 -3.43 -5.89
CA GLN A 222 -12.16 -4.15 -4.88
C GLN A 222 -12.57 -5.62 -4.80
N LEU A 223 -13.87 -5.91 -4.80
CA LEU A 223 -14.37 -7.30 -4.80
C LEU A 223 -13.96 -8.03 -6.07
N PHE A 224 -14.10 -7.40 -7.24
CA PHE A 224 -13.64 -7.94 -8.52
C PHE A 224 -12.15 -8.31 -8.50
N LEU A 225 -11.30 -7.45 -7.94
CA LEU A 225 -9.85 -7.69 -7.87
C LEU A 225 -9.46 -8.75 -6.84
N ASP A 226 -10.12 -8.77 -5.69
CA ASP A 226 -9.80 -9.72 -4.59
C ASP A 226 -10.29 -11.14 -4.87
N ARG A 227 -11.45 -11.26 -5.55
CA ARG A 227 -12.14 -12.56 -5.74
C ARG A 227 -12.03 -13.10 -7.15
N GLY A 228 -11.52 -12.28 -8.09
CA GLY A 228 -11.48 -12.60 -9.51
C GLY A 228 -10.76 -13.91 -9.80
N GLU A 229 -9.59 -14.15 -9.21
CA GLU A 229 -8.81 -15.36 -9.40
C GLU A 229 -9.51 -16.60 -8.82
N GLN A 230 -10.06 -16.50 -7.61
CA GLN A 230 -10.69 -17.62 -6.92
C GLN A 230 -11.96 -18.11 -7.62
N ASN A 231 -12.63 -17.24 -8.39
CA ASN A 231 -13.89 -17.53 -9.08
C ASN A 231 -13.75 -17.54 -10.61
N ASP A 232 -12.57 -17.85 -11.13
CA ASP A 232 -12.30 -17.95 -12.57
C ASP A 232 -12.71 -16.72 -13.38
N TRP A 233 -12.54 -15.53 -12.79
CA TRP A 233 -12.75 -14.23 -13.44
C TRP A 233 -14.13 -14.13 -14.11
N LEU A 234 -14.17 -13.75 -15.40
CA LEU A 234 -15.39 -13.50 -16.15
C LEU A 234 -16.25 -14.76 -16.44
N THR A 235 -15.88 -15.94 -15.99
CA THR A 235 -16.72 -17.13 -16.07
C THR A 235 -17.81 -17.11 -15.02
N SER A 236 -17.54 -16.54 -13.83
CA SER A 236 -18.50 -16.39 -12.73
C SER A 236 -19.46 -15.21 -12.95
N TRP A 237 -20.77 -15.44 -12.66
CA TRP A 237 -21.77 -14.39 -12.69
C TRP A 237 -21.54 -13.32 -11.60
N GLU A 238 -21.07 -13.72 -10.44
CA GLU A 238 -20.74 -12.78 -9.35
C GLU A 238 -19.70 -11.76 -9.80
N ILE A 239 -18.59 -12.23 -10.37
CA ILE A 239 -17.48 -11.39 -10.83
C ILE A 239 -17.92 -10.47 -11.99
N ARG A 240 -18.81 -10.95 -12.89
CA ARG A 240 -19.39 -10.09 -13.94
C ARG A 240 -20.25 -8.98 -13.37
N ILE A 241 -21.05 -9.27 -12.33
CA ILE A 241 -21.87 -8.25 -11.64
C ILE A 241 -20.96 -7.24 -10.94
N GLU A 242 -19.95 -7.68 -10.20
CA GLU A 242 -18.97 -6.81 -9.52
C GLU A 242 -18.27 -5.87 -10.50
N LEU A 243 -17.79 -6.39 -11.63
CA LEU A 243 -17.20 -5.60 -12.70
C LEU A 243 -18.21 -4.63 -13.34
N GLY A 244 -19.43 -5.10 -13.61
CA GLY A 244 -20.51 -4.27 -14.16
C GLY A 244 -20.85 -3.10 -13.24
N VAL A 245 -20.95 -3.34 -11.94
CA VAL A 245 -21.16 -2.32 -10.92
C VAL A 245 -19.96 -1.36 -10.86
N ALA A 246 -18.74 -1.89 -10.86
CA ALA A 246 -17.53 -1.07 -10.84
C ALA A 246 -17.47 -0.10 -12.03
N ILE A 247 -17.67 -0.60 -13.25
CA ILE A 247 -17.62 0.22 -14.47
C ILE A 247 -18.80 1.19 -14.53
N GLY A 248 -20.03 0.71 -14.31
CA GLY A 248 -21.23 1.52 -14.39
C GLY A 248 -21.25 2.65 -13.35
N ALA A 249 -20.92 2.33 -12.10
CA ALA A 249 -20.86 3.33 -11.04
C ALA A 249 -19.70 4.32 -11.25
N SER A 250 -18.53 3.87 -11.74
CA SER A 250 -17.41 4.76 -12.09
C SER A 250 -17.79 5.73 -13.20
N TRP A 251 -18.44 5.25 -14.25
CA TRP A 251 -18.92 6.09 -15.34
C TRP A 251 -19.93 7.14 -14.84
N MET A 252 -20.94 6.70 -14.09
CA MET A 252 -21.94 7.61 -13.52
C MET A 252 -21.30 8.62 -12.56
N PHE A 253 -20.30 8.20 -11.78
CA PHE A 253 -19.55 9.10 -10.91
C PHE A 253 -18.80 10.17 -11.69
N VAL A 254 -18.11 9.81 -12.77
CA VAL A 254 -17.40 10.79 -13.63
C VAL A 254 -18.38 11.78 -14.26
N VAL A 255 -19.51 11.30 -14.80
CA VAL A 255 -20.55 12.16 -15.36
C VAL A 255 -21.10 13.10 -14.28
N HIS A 256 -21.40 12.58 -13.09
CA HIS A 256 -21.88 13.37 -11.96
C HIS A 256 -20.84 14.41 -11.53
N MET A 257 -19.57 14.04 -11.43
CA MET A 257 -18.48 14.97 -11.12
C MET A 257 -18.37 16.14 -12.12
N ILE A 258 -18.67 15.88 -13.40
CA ILE A 258 -18.62 16.92 -14.45
C ILE A 258 -19.89 17.80 -14.43
N THR A 259 -21.06 17.26 -14.09
CA THR A 259 -22.35 17.96 -14.22
C THR A 259 -22.84 18.60 -12.92
N SER A 260 -22.47 18.06 -11.76
CA SER A 260 -22.95 18.52 -10.45
C SER A 260 -22.47 19.93 -10.11
N LYS A 261 -23.33 20.73 -9.48
CA LYS A 261 -22.98 22.07 -8.96
C LYS A 261 -22.07 22.01 -7.72
N HIS A 262 -22.15 20.95 -6.94
CA HIS A 262 -21.38 20.74 -5.71
C HIS A 262 -20.78 19.34 -5.70
N PRO A 263 -19.78 19.06 -6.56
CA PRO A 263 -19.20 17.74 -6.64
C PRO A 263 -18.44 17.37 -5.37
N LEU A 264 -18.28 16.05 -5.14
CA LEU A 264 -17.57 15.50 -3.98
C LEU A 264 -16.14 16.05 -3.88
N PHE A 265 -15.44 16.12 -5.02
CA PHE A 265 -14.10 16.69 -5.13
C PHE A 265 -14.11 17.98 -5.95
N ASP A 266 -13.25 18.92 -5.58
CA ASP A 266 -13.06 20.15 -6.35
C ASP A 266 -12.37 19.82 -7.69
N ARG A 267 -13.01 20.20 -8.80
CA ARG A 267 -12.49 19.95 -10.16
C ARG A 267 -11.14 20.62 -10.41
N SER A 268 -10.88 21.74 -9.73
CA SER A 268 -9.61 22.46 -9.87
C SER A 268 -8.41 21.59 -9.48
N MET A 269 -8.59 20.60 -8.59
CA MET A 269 -7.54 19.68 -8.20
C MET A 269 -7.08 18.81 -9.38
N PHE A 270 -8.03 18.31 -10.19
CA PHE A 270 -7.71 17.48 -11.35
C PHE A 270 -7.18 18.29 -12.55
N ALA A 271 -7.44 19.60 -12.58
CA ALA A 271 -6.87 20.51 -13.57
C ALA A 271 -5.39 20.83 -13.26
N ASP A 272 -4.95 20.64 -12.03
CA ASP A 272 -3.54 20.80 -11.66
C ASP A 272 -2.72 19.60 -12.20
N ARG A 273 -1.76 19.91 -13.09
CA ARG A 273 -0.95 18.87 -13.76
C ARG A 273 -0.09 18.09 -12.78
N ASN A 274 0.47 18.74 -11.76
CA ASN A 274 1.33 18.07 -10.79
C ASN A 274 0.54 17.13 -9.91
N PHE A 275 -0.67 17.52 -9.51
CA PHE A 275 -1.56 16.66 -8.74
C PHE A 275 -2.08 15.49 -9.59
N ALA A 276 -2.56 15.74 -10.82
CA ALA A 276 -3.08 14.70 -11.70
C ALA A 276 -2.00 13.65 -12.07
N THR A 277 -0.78 14.10 -12.43
CA THR A 277 0.34 13.19 -12.65
C THR A 277 0.77 12.50 -11.36
N GLY A 278 0.70 13.18 -10.23
CA GLY A 278 0.93 12.63 -8.90
C GLY A 278 0.02 11.44 -8.58
N LEU A 279 -1.28 11.51 -8.93
CA LEU A 279 -2.22 10.41 -8.77
C LEU A 279 -1.79 9.17 -9.56
N VAL A 280 -1.39 9.34 -10.83
CA VAL A 280 -0.94 8.23 -11.68
C VAL A 280 0.34 7.59 -11.10
N PHE A 281 1.33 8.40 -10.72
CA PHE A 281 2.55 7.89 -10.10
C PHE A 281 2.29 7.18 -8.77
N MET A 282 1.34 7.67 -7.97
CA MET A 282 0.95 7.01 -6.73
C MET A 282 0.28 5.66 -7.00
N ALA A 283 -0.57 5.56 -8.03
CA ALA A 283 -1.14 4.27 -8.45
C ALA A 283 -0.05 3.27 -8.83
N VAL A 284 0.88 3.68 -9.70
CA VAL A 284 2.00 2.81 -10.11
C VAL A 284 2.90 2.44 -8.94
N THR A 285 3.20 3.40 -8.06
CA THR A 285 3.96 3.11 -6.83
C THR A 285 3.23 2.08 -5.97
N GLY A 286 1.89 2.15 -5.89
CA GLY A 286 1.05 1.17 -5.24
C GLY A 286 1.18 -0.21 -5.87
N VAL A 287 1.05 -0.31 -7.20
CA VAL A 287 1.27 -1.57 -7.96
C VAL A 287 2.61 -2.20 -7.58
N LEU A 288 3.69 -1.46 -7.72
CA LEU A 288 5.05 -1.97 -7.54
C LEU A 288 5.34 -2.34 -6.07
N LEU A 289 4.86 -1.53 -5.13
CA LEU A 289 5.09 -1.75 -3.71
C LEU A 289 4.37 -3.00 -3.21
N LEU A 290 3.06 -3.10 -3.48
CA LEU A 290 2.22 -4.15 -2.91
C LEU A 290 2.35 -5.47 -3.67
N ALA A 291 2.60 -5.45 -4.99
CA ALA A 291 2.89 -6.66 -5.76
C ALA A 291 4.15 -7.38 -5.24
N VAL A 292 5.24 -6.66 -5.03
CA VAL A 292 6.46 -7.27 -4.46
C VAL A 292 6.25 -7.74 -3.02
N LEU A 293 5.48 -6.99 -2.21
CA LEU A 293 5.12 -7.42 -0.85
C LEU A 293 4.28 -8.70 -0.84
N ALA A 294 3.45 -8.92 -1.86
CA ALA A 294 2.65 -10.13 -2.00
C ALA A 294 3.48 -11.33 -2.49
N LEU A 295 4.44 -11.11 -3.41
CA LEU A 295 5.22 -12.19 -4.03
C LEU A 295 6.41 -12.66 -3.18
N MET A 296 7.13 -11.73 -2.50
CA MET A 296 8.41 -12.08 -1.85
C MET A 296 8.27 -13.04 -0.66
N PRO A 297 7.32 -12.88 0.29
CA PRO A 297 7.22 -13.82 1.40
C PRO A 297 6.88 -15.25 0.97
N PRO A 298 5.88 -15.51 0.10
CA PRO A 298 5.63 -16.86 -0.42
C PRO A 298 6.84 -17.43 -1.16
N LEU A 299 7.52 -16.67 -2.03
CA LEU A 299 8.72 -17.10 -2.71
C LEU A 299 9.79 -17.60 -1.72
N LEU A 300 10.06 -16.79 -0.67
CA LEU A 300 11.07 -17.15 0.34
C LEU A 300 10.68 -18.39 1.16
N GLN A 301 9.40 -18.53 1.49
CA GLN A 301 8.91 -19.62 2.31
C GLN A 301 8.76 -20.92 1.51
N THR A 302 8.13 -20.86 0.32
CA THR A 302 7.80 -22.07 -0.46
C THR A 302 8.97 -22.57 -1.31
N MET A 303 9.76 -21.64 -1.92
CA MET A 303 10.86 -22.02 -2.80
C MET A 303 12.19 -22.23 -2.07
N TYR A 304 12.49 -21.35 -1.12
CA TYR A 304 13.77 -21.39 -0.39
C TYR A 304 13.67 -22.02 1.01
N GLY A 305 12.45 -22.36 1.49
CA GLY A 305 12.24 -23.05 2.77
C GLY A 305 12.51 -22.18 4.02
N TYR A 306 12.55 -20.85 3.87
CA TYR A 306 12.73 -19.96 5.02
C TYR A 306 11.47 -19.94 5.90
N SER A 307 11.65 -19.85 7.21
CA SER A 307 10.54 -19.61 8.13
C SER A 307 9.95 -18.20 7.91
N VAL A 308 8.73 -17.98 8.41
CA VAL A 308 8.07 -16.66 8.36
C VAL A 308 8.97 -15.56 8.95
N LEU A 309 9.58 -15.85 10.10
CA LEU A 309 10.50 -14.94 10.79
C LEU A 309 11.74 -14.63 9.95
N GLN A 310 12.36 -15.66 9.36
CA GLN A 310 13.54 -15.49 8.48
C GLN A 310 13.19 -14.69 7.22
N SER A 311 12.04 -14.95 6.60
CA SER A 311 11.54 -14.18 5.46
C SER A 311 11.37 -12.70 5.81
N GLY A 312 10.85 -12.40 7.01
CA GLY A 312 10.76 -11.05 7.55
C GLY A 312 12.12 -10.37 7.68
N PHE A 313 13.11 -11.07 8.23
CA PHE A 313 14.48 -10.53 8.35
C PHE A 313 15.16 -10.31 6.99
N LEU A 314 14.93 -11.17 6.01
CA LEU A 314 15.50 -11.02 4.67
C LEU A 314 14.88 -9.86 3.89
N THR A 315 13.62 -9.52 4.16
CA THR A 315 12.93 -8.38 3.53
C THR A 315 13.10 -7.07 4.29
N ALA A 316 13.48 -7.09 5.57
CA ALA A 316 13.70 -5.89 6.41
C ALA A 316 14.73 -4.90 5.84
N PRO A 317 15.86 -5.29 5.21
CA PRO A 317 16.83 -4.38 4.61
C PRO A 317 16.25 -3.43 3.55
N ARG A 318 15.17 -3.81 2.87
CA ARG A 318 14.38 -2.93 2.00
C ARG A 318 13.89 -1.70 2.75
N GLY A 319 13.39 -1.86 3.98
CA GLY A 319 12.93 -0.76 4.81
C GLY A 319 14.07 0.18 5.19
N ILE A 320 15.26 -0.35 5.46
CA ILE A 320 16.47 0.46 5.74
C ILE A 320 16.84 1.29 4.50
N GLY A 321 16.85 0.68 3.32
CA GLY A 321 17.05 1.40 2.05
C GLY A 321 16.04 2.53 1.85
N THR A 322 14.76 2.26 2.14
CA THR A 322 13.69 3.26 2.05
C THR A 322 13.89 4.41 3.03
N LEU A 323 14.24 4.14 4.28
CA LEU A 323 14.52 5.18 5.29
C LEU A 323 15.68 6.07 4.87
N ILE A 324 16.80 5.49 4.42
CA ILE A 324 17.98 6.22 3.94
C ILE A 324 17.58 7.14 2.77
N SER A 325 16.91 6.58 1.77
CA SER A 325 16.54 7.34 0.58
C SER A 325 15.50 8.43 0.87
N MET A 326 14.57 8.22 1.79
CA MET A 326 13.61 9.25 2.21
C MET A 326 14.32 10.42 2.90
N ILE A 327 15.28 10.15 3.78
CA ILE A 327 16.09 11.19 4.43
C ILE A 327 16.90 11.97 3.37
N MET A 328 17.51 11.26 2.42
CA MET A 328 18.23 11.88 1.30
C MET A 328 17.28 12.73 0.44
N ALA A 329 16.15 12.17 0.03
CA ALA A 329 15.15 12.86 -0.76
C ALA A 329 14.64 14.12 -0.05
N GLY A 330 14.36 14.04 1.26
CA GLY A 330 13.93 15.18 2.06
C GLY A 330 14.94 16.32 2.13
N ARG A 331 16.25 16.02 2.00
CA ARG A 331 17.33 17.02 1.95
C ARG A 331 17.61 17.55 0.55
N LEU A 332 17.37 16.73 -0.47
CA LEU A 332 17.66 17.05 -1.88
C LEU A 332 16.47 17.73 -2.56
N THR A 333 15.24 17.45 -2.13
CA THR A 333 14.03 18.12 -2.65
C THR A 333 14.13 19.63 -2.37
N GLY A 334 13.95 20.44 -3.41
CA GLY A 334 14.15 21.89 -3.38
C GLY A 334 15.58 22.35 -3.77
N LYS A 335 16.57 21.45 -3.77
CA LYS A 335 17.92 21.71 -4.28
C LYS A 335 18.13 21.14 -5.68
N ILE A 336 17.52 19.99 -5.94
CA ILE A 336 17.56 19.26 -7.21
C ILE A 336 16.13 19.21 -7.76
N ASP A 337 15.97 19.23 -9.09
CA ASP A 337 14.69 19.06 -9.73
C ASP A 337 14.03 17.73 -9.27
N ALA A 338 12.84 17.83 -8.70
CA ALA A 338 12.12 16.68 -8.17
C ALA A 338 11.87 15.60 -9.22
N ARG A 339 11.77 15.96 -10.51
CA ARG A 339 11.65 15.00 -11.62
C ARG A 339 12.86 14.10 -11.75
N LEU A 340 14.08 14.65 -11.57
CA LEU A 340 15.30 13.87 -11.62
C LEU A 340 15.36 12.88 -10.45
N LEU A 341 14.91 13.30 -9.26
CA LEU A 341 14.86 12.43 -8.09
C LEU A 341 13.85 11.28 -8.31
N VAL A 342 12.65 11.60 -8.82
CA VAL A 342 11.64 10.57 -9.14
C VAL A 342 12.15 9.65 -10.24
N GLY A 343 12.77 10.19 -11.30
CA GLY A 343 13.34 9.40 -12.39
C GLY A 343 14.43 8.43 -11.92
N LEU A 344 15.35 8.92 -11.08
CA LEU A 344 16.37 8.07 -10.46
C LEU A 344 15.73 6.98 -9.58
N GLY A 345 14.69 7.34 -8.82
CA GLY A 345 13.94 6.38 -8.01
C GLY A 345 13.28 5.28 -8.85
N VAL A 346 12.65 5.65 -9.98
CA VAL A 346 12.06 4.68 -10.92
C VAL A 346 13.13 3.78 -11.55
N CYS A 347 14.30 4.35 -11.93
CA CYS A 347 15.42 3.55 -12.44
C CYS A 347 15.94 2.54 -11.40
N LEU A 348 16.07 2.96 -10.13
CA LEU A 348 16.48 2.05 -9.05
C LEU A 348 15.43 0.95 -8.78
N MET A 349 14.14 1.28 -8.83
CA MET A 349 13.07 0.29 -8.74
C MET A 349 13.17 -0.74 -9.89
N GLY A 350 13.33 -0.27 -11.13
CA GLY A 350 13.51 -1.14 -12.29
C GLY A 350 14.78 -2.00 -12.20
N ALA A 351 15.89 -1.42 -11.74
CA ALA A 351 17.14 -2.16 -11.50
C ALA A 351 16.97 -3.24 -10.43
N SER A 352 16.25 -2.96 -9.35
CA SER A 352 15.92 -3.96 -8.33
C SER A 352 15.13 -5.13 -8.91
N LEU A 353 14.10 -4.84 -9.69
CA LEU A 353 13.28 -5.87 -10.35
C LEU A 353 14.11 -6.67 -11.36
N TYR A 354 15.01 -6.01 -12.10
CA TYR A 354 15.97 -6.71 -12.96
C TYR A 354 16.88 -7.67 -12.18
N LEU A 355 17.39 -7.27 -11.02
CA LEU A 355 18.17 -8.16 -10.15
C LEU A 355 17.33 -9.37 -9.69
N MET A 356 16.02 -9.18 -9.42
CA MET A 356 15.13 -10.26 -9.02
C MET A 356 14.86 -11.24 -10.17
N THR A 357 14.87 -10.81 -11.44
CA THR A 357 14.76 -11.73 -12.59
C THR A 357 15.95 -12.68 -12.71
N GLY A 358 17.08 -12.35 -12.08
CA GLY A 358 18.27 -13.18 -12.03
C GLY A 358 18.34 -14.13 -10.83
N PHE A 359 17.28 -14.29 -10.05
CA PHE A 359 17.26 -15.24 -8.93
C PHE A 359 17.42 -16.68 -9.43
N ALA A 360 18.05 -17.52 -8.62
CA ALA A 360 18.24 -18.95 -8.89
C ALA A 360 17.56 -19.79 -7.79
N ILE A 361 17.13 -20.99 -8.14
CA ILE A 361 16.48 -21.93 -7.19
C ILE A 361 17.38 -22.22 -5.99
N ILE A 362 18.69 -22.28 -6.23
CA ILE A 362 19.70 -22.45 -5.19
C ILE A 362 20.58 -21.20 -5.22
N GLN A 363 20.41 -20.32 -4.23
CA GLN A 363 21.19 -19.08 -4.12
C GLN A 363 21.41 -18.70 -2.66
N PRO A 364 22.48 -17.93 -2.37
CA PRO A 364 22.65 -17.30 -1.06
C PRO A 364 21.57 -16.23 -0.82
N SER A 365 21.43 -15.79 0.43
CA SER A 365 20.46 -14.72 0.78
C SER A 365 20.86 -13.33 0.26
N SER A 366 22.12 -13.12 -0.14
CA SER A 366 22.63 -11.81 -0.55
C SER A 366 21.90 -11.16 -1.74
N PRO A 367 21.49 -11.87 -2.82
CA PRO A 367 20.73 -11.24 -3.91
C PRO A 367 19.38 -10.69 -3.46
N VAL A 368 18.70 -11.39 -2.53
CA VAL A 368 17.41 -10.94 -1.96
C VAL A 368 17.60 -9.64 -1.17
N ILE A 369 18.64 -9.59 -0.33
CA ILE A 369 18.97 -8.41 0.47
C ILE A 369 19.34 -7.23 -0.43
N ILE A 370 20.23 -7.45 -1.40
CA ILE A 370 20.70 -6.39 -2.31
C ILE A 370 19.54 -5.82 -3.13
N SER A 371 18.74 -6.69 -3.77
CA SER A 371 17.59 -6.25 -4.54
C SER A 371 16.59 -5.50 -3.66
N GLY A 372 16.35 -5.98 -2.44
CA GLY A 372 15.49 -5.30 -1.47
C GLY A 372 15.99 -3.90 -1.10
N VAL A 373 17.29 -3.74 -0.78
CA VAL A 373 17.88 -2.43 -0.47
C VAL A 373 17.78 -1.48 -1.66
N VAL A 374 18.10 -1.92 -2.88
CA VAL A 374 17.99 -1.12 -4.11
C VAL A 374 16.55 -0.68 -4.35
N GLN A 375 15.59 -1.58 -4.14
CA GLN A 375 14.15 -1.27 -4.24
C GLN A 375 13.73 -0.20 -3.21
N GLY A 376 14.18 -0.36 -1.97
CA GLY A 376 13.92 0.62 -0.91
C GLY A 376 14.49 2.00 -1.24
N LEU A 377 15.73 2.05 -1.75
CA LEU A 377 16.35 3.31 -2.20
C LEU A 377 15.50 3.98 -3.30
N GLY A 378 15.00 3.21 -4.27
CA GLY A 378 14.13 3.72 -5.33
C GLY A 378 12.83 4.29 -4.78
N LEU A 379 12.18 3.57 -3.86
CA LEU A 379 10.87 3.96 -3.30
C LEU A 379 10.90 5.31 -2.57
N GLY A 380 11.92 5.56 -1.75
CA GLY A 380 12.02 6.82 -1.01
C GLY A 380 12.31 8.02 -1.92
N LEU A 381 13.07 7.83 -2.99
CA LEU A 381 13.34 8.85 -3.99
C LEU A 381 12.13 9.17 -4.87
N ILE A 382 11.16 8.26 -4.98
CA ILE A 382 9.87 8.53 -5.64
C ILE A 382 8.92 9.23 -4.68
N PHE A 383 8.71 8.65 -3.49
CA PHE A 383 7.62 9.02 -2.59
C PHE A 383 7.73 10.48 -2.09
N VAL A 384 8.89 10.91 -1.60
CA VAL A 384 9.06 12.23 -0.97
C VAL A 384 8.95 13.37 -1.97
N PRO A 385 9.67 13.39 -3.12
CA PRO A 385 9.54 14.47 -4.09
C PRO A 385 8.16 14.52 -4.74
N LEU A 386 7.57 13.35 -5.04
CA LEU A 386 6.24 13.25 -5.63
C LEU A 386 5.17 13.87 -4.73
N GLN A 387 5.19 13.53 -3.44
CA GLN A 387 4.29 14.10 -2.44
C GLN A 387 4.49 15.62 -2.34
N SER A 388 5.74 16.09 -2.26
CA SER A 388 6.02 17.51 -2.17
C SER A 388 5.48 18.29 -3.36
N LEU A 389 5.66 17.79 -4.59
CA LEU A 389 5.16 18.41 -5.83
C LEU A 389 3.64 18.41 -5.90
N ALA A 390 2.99 17.30 -5.54
CA ALA A 390 1.54 17.19 -5.59
C ALA A 390 0.82 18.16 -4.65
N PHE A 391 1.48 18.57 -3.56
CA PHE A 391 0.91 19.51 -2.59
C PHE A 391 1.37 20.97 -2.76
N GLU A 392 2.38 21.23 -3.58
CA GLU A 392 3.00 22.56 -3.71
C GLU A 392 2.02 23.61 -4.22
N THR A 393 1.21 23.25 -5.20
CA THR A 393 0.27 24.13 -5.90
C THR A 393 -1.12 24.15 -5.27
N LEU A 394 -1.42 23.23 -4.36
CA LEU A 394 -2.74 23.08 -3.76
C LEU A 394 -2.95 24.00 -2.56
N ALA A 395 -4.16 24.59 -2.49
CA ALA A 395 -4.57 25.38 -1.33
C ALA A 395 -4.57 24.55 -0.04
N PRO A 396 -4.20 25.14 1.12
CA PRO A 396 -4.15 24.42 2.41
C PRO A 396 -5.45 23.69 2.77
N ARG A 397 -6.60 24.26 2.42
CA ARG A 397 -7.92 23.64 2.64
C ARG A 397 -8.11 22.32 1.89
N MET A 398 -7.43 22.12 0.77
CA MET A 398 -7.56 20.92 -0.07
C MET A 398 -6.61 19.79 0.35
N ARG A 399 -5.68 20.03 1.28
CA ARG A 399 -4.61 19.07 1.64
C ARG A 399 -5.14 17.73 2.11
N THR A 400 -6.18 17.71 2.95
CA THR A 400 -6.76 16.44 3.44
C THR A 400 -7.40 15.66 2.31
N THR A 401 -8.18 16.33 1.44
CA THR A 401 -8.78 15.70 0.26
C THR A 401 -7.71 15.21 -0.73
N ALA A 402 -6.66 15.99 -0.96
CA ALA A 402 -5.55 15.60 -1.82
C ALA A 402 -4.80 14.39 -1.26
N ALA A 403 -4.50 14.38 0.03
CA ALA A 403 -3.87 13.24 0.71
C ALA A 403 -4.74 11.98 0.60
N SER A 404 -6.05 12.12 0.78
CA SER A 404 -7.02 11.05 0.63
C SER A 404 -6.99 10.46 -0.80
N LEU A 405 -7.05 11.32 -1.83
CA LEU A 405 -7.04 10.88 -3.23
C LEU A 405 -5.70 10.22 -3.62
N LEU A 406 -4.56 10.76 -3.17
CA LEU A 406 -3.25 10.15 -3.41
C LEU A 406 -3.13 8.77 -2.74
N ASN A 407 -3.62 8.64 -1.50
CA ASN A 407 -3.63 7.35 -0.80
C ASN A 407 -4.63 6.37 -1.43
N LEU A 408 -5.81 6.83 -1.85
CA LEU A 408 -6.78 6.03 -2.59
C LEU A 408 -6.18 5.50 -3.89
N SER A 409 -5.54 6.38 -4.68
CA SER A 409 -4.88 6.00 -5.92
C SER A 409 -3.79 4.94 -5.69
N ARG A 410 -2.97 5.12 -4.64
CA ARG A 410 -1.97 4.11 -4.25
C ARG A 410 -2.62 2.77 -3.86
N ASN A 411 -3.70 2.79 -3.08
CA ASN A 411 -4.36 1.57 -2.63
C ASN A 411 -5.03 0.83 -3.79
N ILE A 412 -5.73 1.55 -4.68
CA ILE A 412 -6.30 0.97 -5.91
C ILE A 412 -5.18 0.36 -6.78
N GLY A 413 -4.11 1.12 -7.00
CA GLY A 413 -2.94 0.61 -7.73
C GLY A 413 -2.39 -0.66 -7.09
N GLY A 414 -2.28 -0.68 -5.77
CA GLY A 414 -1.82 -1.86 -5.03
C GLY A 414 -2.71 -3.07 -5.19
N SER A 415 -4.03 -2.91 -5.09
CA SER A 415 -5.00 -4.00 -5.32
C SER A 415 -4.91 -4.54 -6.74
N VAL A 416 -4.84 -3.64 -7.74
CA VAL A 416 -4.61 -4.04 -9.16
C VAL A 416 -3.29 -4.78 -9.29
N GLY A 417 -2.21 -4.29 -8.66
CA GLY A 417 -0.89 -4.92 -8.71
C GLY A 417 -0.92 -6.34 -8.15
N ILE A 418 -1.47 -6.53 -6.96
CA ILE A 418 -1.59 -7.86 -6.32
C ILE A 418 -2.41 -8.79 -7.22
N SER A 419 -3.60 -8.35 -7.67
CA SER A 419 -4.49 -9.15 -8.50
C SER A 419 -3.82 -9.60 -9.82
N VAL A 420 -3.11 -8.68 -10.49
CA VAL A 420 -2.41 -8.98 -11.75
C VAL A 420 -1.29 -9.99 -11.52
N VAL A 421 -0.43 -9.77 -10.51
CA VAL A 421 0.70 -10.70 -10.28
C VAL A 421 0.24 -12.06 -9.76
N SER A 422 -0.80 -12.13 -8.91
CA SER A 422 -1.35 -13.41 -8.44
C SER A 422 -1.94 -14.22 -9.60
N THR A 423 -2.72 -13.59 -10.46
CA THR A 423 -3.28 -14.25 -11.65
C THR A 423 -2.20 -14.69 -12.63
N GLN A 424 -1.21 -13.81 -12.87
CA GLN A 424 -0.08 -14.10 -13.74
C GLN A 424 0.75 -15.27 -13.19
N LEU A 425 1.00 -15.29 -11.89
CA LEU A 425 1.74 -16.37 -11.20
C LEU A 425 1.07 -17.73 -11.43
N VAL A 426 -0.25 -17.83 -11.19
CA VAL A 426 -1.01 -19.08 -11.38
C VAL A 426 -0.99 -19.49 -12.86
N ARG A 427 -1.30 -18.56 -13.76
CA ARG A 427 -1.37 -18.83 -15.21
C ARG A 427 -0.01 -19.23 -15.78
N MET A 428 1.06 -18.50 -15.45
CA MET A 428 2.41 -18.81 -15.94
C MET A 428 2.95 -20.10 -15.33
N THR A 429 2.57 -20.43 -14.10
CA THR A 429 2.89 -21.74 -13.52
C THR A 429 2.30 -22.88 -14.34
N GLN A 430 1.04 -22.74 -14.78
CA GLN A 430 0.39 -23.76 -15.63
C GLN A 430 1.06 -23.87 -17.01
N VAL A 431 1.38 -22.74 -17.65
CA VAL A 431 2.06 -22.69 -18.94
C VAL A 431 3.45 -23.31 -18.83
N ALA A 432 4.27 -22.84 -17.88
CA ALA A 432 5.62 -23.34 -17.67
C ALA A 432 5.62 -24.84 -17.26
N HIS A 433 4.62 -25.28 -16.49
CA HIS A 433 4.46 -26.70 -16.16
C HIS A 433 4.21 -27.54 -17.42
N ALA A 434 3.30 -27.10 -18.31
CA ALA A 434 3.01 -27.80 -19.55
C ALA A 434 4.23 -27.86 -20.46
N ASP A 435 4.97 -26.75 -20.59
CA ASP A 435 6.19 -26.66 -21.40
C ASP A 435 7.30 -27.56 -20.87
N LEU A 436 7.53 -27.58 -19.56
CA LEU A 436 8.52 -28.45 -18.92
C LEU A 436 8.13 -29.91 -19.04
N ALA A 437 6.86 -30.26 -18.79
CA ALA A 437 6.36 -31.63 -18.88
C ALA A 437 6.49 -32.20 -20.30
N HIS A 438 6.28 -31.38 -21.34
CA HIS A 438 6.44 -31.79 -22.74
C HIS A 438 7.87 -32.21 -23.08
N ASN A 439 8.87 -31.65 -22.40
CA ASN A 439 10.28 -31.96 -22.62
C ASN A 439 10.79 -33.17 -21.78
N ILE A 440 9.96 -33.72 -20.88
CA ILE A 440 10.29 -34.91 -20.11
C ILE A 440 9.79 -36.12 -20.88
N THR A 441 10.68 -36.68 -21.71
CA THR A 441 10.46 -37.90 -22.46
C THR A 441 11.33 -39.04 -21.93
N GLU A 442 11.00 -40.29 -22.29
CA GLU A 442 11.84 -41.46 -21.92
C GLU A 442 13.31 -41.33 -22.37
N GLN A 443 13.55 -40.50 -23.42
CA GLN A 443 14.90 -40.26 -23.97
C GLN A 443 15.65 -39.15 -23.20
N THR A 444 14.96 -38.29 -22.48
CA THR A 444 15.57 -37.19 -21.71
C THR A 444 15.80 -37.53 -20.25
N ILE A 445 15.32 -38.67 -19.75
CA ILE A 445 15.66 -39.17 -18.42
C ILE A 445 17.07 -39.81 -18.50
N PRO A 446 18.14 -39.09 -18.11
CA PRO A 446 19.49 -39.63 -18.26
C PRO A 446 19.69 -40.82 -17.31
N SER A 447 20.20 -41.92 -17.83
CA SER A 447 20.92 -42.94 -17.11
C SER A 447 20.17 -43.92 -16.20
N MET A 448 18.90 -44.23 -16.42
CA MET A 448 18.34 -45.45 -15.86
C MET A 448 18.39 -46.57 -16.93
N ASP A 449 19.05 -47.68 -16.56
CA ASP A 449 19.05 -48.87 -17.41
C ASP A 449 17.61 -49.30 -17.71
N PRO A 450 17.22 -49.46 -19.00
CA PRO A 450 15.86 -49.83 -19.38
C PRO A 450 15.34 -51.09 -18.71
N THR A 451 16.23 -52.02 -18.35
CA THR A 451 15.89 -53.26 -17.64
C THR A 451 15.52 -53.02 -16.19
N VAL A 452 16.15 -52.03 -15.54
CA VAL A 452 15.84 -51.61 -14.16
C VAL A 452 14.51 -50.84 -14.16
N LEU A 453 14.26 -50.00 -15.15
CA LEU A 453 12.99 -49.29 -15.32
C LEU A 453 11.82 -50.27 -15.48
N GLN A 454 11.95 -51.32 -16.34
CA GLN A 454 10.90 -52.30 -16.56
C GLN A 454 10.59 -53.15 -15.34
N THR A 455 11.58 -53.41 -14.48
CA THR A 455 11.41 -54.23 -13.27
C THR A 455 10.90 -53.47 -12.06
N ILE A 456 11.30 -52.20 -11.91
CA ILE A 456 10.99 -51.38 -10.73
C ILE A 456 9.77 -50.47 -10.98
N PHE A 457 9.54 -50.05 -12.25
CA PHE A 457 8.48 -49.12 -12.60
C PHE A 457 7.05 -49.58 -12.24
N PRO A 458 6.65 -50.84 -12.32
CA PRO A 458 5.32 -51.27 -11.92
C PRO A 458 5.01 -51.05 -10.43
N THR A 459 6.05 -51.09 -9.57
CA THR A 459 5.90 -50.96 -8.11
C THR A 459 6.19 -49.54 -7.61
N VAL A 460 7.15 -48.84 -8.21
CA VAL A 460 7.63 -47.53 -7.74
C VAL A 460 7.27 -46.40 -8.73
N GLY A 461 6.86 -46.75 -9.95
CA GLY A 461 6.55 -45.79 -11.03
C GLY A 461 5.59 -44.66 -10.65
N PRO A 462 4.45 -44.94 -9.99
CA PRO A 462 3.55 -43.87 -9.56
C PRO A 462 4.19 -42.88 -8.59
N ALA A 463 5.04 -43.36 -7.68
CA ALA A 463 5.76 -42.51 -6.73
C ALA A 463 6.85 -41.67 -7.43
N VAL A 464 7.57 -42.25 -8.40
CA VAL A 464 8.56 -41.52 -9.19
C VAL A 464 7.88 -40.44 -10.05
N MET A 465 6.78 -40.79 -10.71
CA MET A 465 6.00 -39.81 -11.49
C MET A 465 5.44 -38.70 -10.63
N ALA A 466 4.96 -38.99 -9.43
CA ALA A 466 4.51 -37.99 -8.48
C ALA A 466 5.65 -37.04 -8.05
N TYR A 467 6.84 -37.60 -7.80
CA TYR A 467 8.03 -36.82 -7.47
C TYR A 467 8.47 -35.91 -8.64
N VAL A 468 8.53 -36.45 -9.85
CA VAL A 468 8.86 -35.69 -11.05
C VAL A 468 7.86 -34.56 -11.28
N ASN A 469 6.57 -34.87 -11.17
CA ASN A 469 5.52 -33.86 -11.31
C ASN A 469 5.62 -32.76 -10.23
N MET A 470 5.96 -33.12 -9.01
CA MET A 470 6.20 -32.13 -7.93
C MET A 470 7.39 -31.24 -8.26
N GLU A 471 8.50 -31.78 -8.74
CA GLU A 471 9.67 -30.99 -9.12
C GLU A 471 9.42 -30.11 -10.34
N VAL A 472 8.70 -30.61 -11.36
CA VAL A 472 8.26 -29.82 -12.51
C VAL A 472 7.38 -28.67 -12.06
N THR A 473 6.41 -28.92 -11.18
CA THR A 473 5.55 -27.87 -10.62
C THR A 473 6.36 -26.84 -9.85
N ARG A 474 7.35 -27.27 -9.06
CA ARG A 474 8.24 -26.38 -8.30
C ARG A 474 9.05 -25.48 -9.22
N GLN A 475 9.62 -26.02 -10.29
CA GLN A 475 10.40 -25.24 -11.27
C GLN A 475 9.50 -24.33 -12.09
N ALA A 476 8.31 -24.77 -12.49
CA ALA A 476 7.33 -23.97 -13.19
C ALA A 476 6.88 -22.76 -12.36
N LEU A 477 6.61 -22.99 -11.07
CA LEU A 477 6.25 -21.90 -10.14
C LEU A 477 7.42 -20.91 -9.99
N PHE A 478 8.65 -21.38 -9.93
CA PHE A 478 9.81 -20.51 -9.84
C PHE A 478 9.97 -19.64 -11.10
N ILE A 479 9.81 -20.21 -12.30
CA ILE A 479 9.83 -19.47 -13.57
C ILE A 479 8.73 -18.41 -13.56
N ALA A 480 7.53 -18.75 -13.11
CA ALA A 480 6.41 -17.80 -13.01
C ALA A 480 6.72 -16.59 -12.10
N TYR A 481 7.41 -16.80 -10.98
CA TYR A 481 7.90 -15.68 -10.14
C TYR A 481 8.87 -14.76 -10.90
N LEU A 482 9.79 -15.31 -11.68
CA LEU A 482 10.74 -14.52 -12.47
C LEU A 482 10.03 -13.72 -13.56
N ASP A 483 9.02 -14.30 -14.20
CA ASP A 483 8.21 -13.62 -15.21
C ASP A 483 7.37 -12.49 -14.60
N ASP A 484 6.87 -12.64 -13.36
CA ASP A 484 6.22 -11.56 -12.63
C ASP A 484 7.17 -10.40 -12.33
N PHE A 485 8.40 -10.67 -11.89
CA PHE A 485 9.39 -9.61 -11.69
C PHE A 485 9.74 -8.90 -13.00
N LYS A 486 9.80 -9.64 -14.10
CA LYS A 486 10.02 -9.08 -15.44
C LYS A 486 8.85 -8.21 -15.91
N LEU A 487 7.61 -8.66 -15.70
CA LEU A 487 6.42 -7.87 -15.98
C LEU A 487 6.42 -6.55 -15.20
N MET A 488 6.68 -6.60 -13.89
CA MET A 488 6.76 -5.41 -13.05
C MET A 488 7.90 -4.47 -13.47
N MET A 489 9.05 -5.02 -13.90
CA MET A 489 10.15 -4.22 -14.45
C MET A 489 9.71 -3.45 -15.70
N ILE A 490 9.03 -4.10 -16.64
CA ILE A 490 8.51 -3.46 -17.85
C ILE A 490 7.53 -2.34 -17.49
N VAL A 491 6.57 -2.61 -16.60
CA VAL A 491 5.61 -1.60 -16.11
C VAL A 491 6.34 -0.42 -15.46
N THR A 492 7.39 -0.68 -14.68
CA THR A 492 8.19 0.35 -14.02
C THR A 492 8.83 1.30 -15.04
N PHE A 493 9.47 0.76 -16.08
CA PHE A 493 10.11 1.59 -17.10
C PHE A 493 9.09 2.27 -18.04
N ALA A 494 7.92 1.66 -18.27
CA ALA A 494 6.85 2.27 -19.06
C ALA A 494 6.28 3.56 -18.45
N VAL A 495 6.51 3.80 -17.16
CA VAL A 495 6.06 5.03 -16.46
C VAL A 495 7.04 6.19 -16.62
N LEU A 496 8.31 5.94 -16.99
CA LEU A 496 9.31 7.00 -17.14
C LEU A 496 8.89 8.17 -18.04
N PRO A 497 8.26 7.96 -19.22
CA PRO A 497 7.82 9.05 -20.07
C PRO A 497 6.81 10.01 -19.39
N LEU A 498 6.03 9.52 -18.41
CA LEU A 498 5.07 10.36 -17.68
C LEU A 498 5.75 11.45 -16.85
N LEU A 499 7.05 11.32 -16.54
CA LEU A 499 7.83 12.38 -15.88
C LEU A 499 7.87 13.67 -16.71
N LEU A 500 7.77 13.57 -18.03
CA LEU A 500 7.77 14.72 -18.94
C LEU A 500 6.49 15.57 -18.78
N LEU A 501 5.40 14.97 -18.28
CA LEU A 501 4.13 15.66 -18.06
C LEU A 501 4.15 16.51 -16.78
N MET A 502 5.04 16.21 -15.83
CA MET A 502 5.16 16.98 -14.58
C MET A 502 5.76 18.36 -14.85
N ARG A 503 5.27 19.40 -14.21
CA ARG A 503 5.85 20.73 -14.23
C ARG A 503 6.98 20.83 -13.20
N ARG A 504 8.02 21.62 -13.51
CA ARG A 504 9.10 21.93 -12.56
C ARG A 504 8.48 22.58 -11.32
N GLY A 505 8.83 22.08 -10.14
CA GLY A 505 8.54 22.78 -8.89
C GLY A 505 9.17 24.17 -8.92
N SER A 506 8.48 25.14 -8.40
CA SER A 506 9.03 26.50 -8.21
C SER A 506 10.24 26.35 -7.28
N GLN A 507 11.44 26.53 -7.84
CA GLN A 507 12.61 26.77 -6.99
C GLN A 507 12.28 28.00 -6.16
N VAL A 508 12.23 27.86 -4.84
CA VAL A 508 12.22 29.00 -3.93
C VAL A 508 13.53 29.73 -4.18
N GLY A 509 13.48 30.68 -5.14
CA GLY A 509 14.60 31.53 -5.44
C GLY A 509 15.00 32.24 -4.15
N THR A 510 16.24 32.14 -3.78
CA THR A 510 16.97 33.14 -3.00
C THR A 510 16.98 34.45 -3.82
N GLY A 511 15.78 35.02 -3.99
CA GLY A 511 15.63 36.40 -4.46
C GLY A 511 16.13 37.27 -3.33
N SER A 512 17.37 37.71 -3.45
CA SER A 512 17.88 38.89 -2.78
C SER A 512 16.85 40.00 -2.90
N GLN A 513 16.19 40.33 -1.81
CA GLN A 513 15.57 41.63 -1.66
C GLN A 513 16.70 42.67 -1.73
N HIS A 514 16.99 43.16 -2.93
CA HIS A 514 17.57 44.47 -3.06
C HIS A 514 16.52 45.45 -2.53
N VAL A 515 16.66 45.80 -1.28
CA VAL A 515 16.07 47.00 -0.74
C VAL A 515 16.80 48.13 -1.48
N ALA A 516 16.15 48.68 -2.48
CA ALA A 516 16.51 50.01 -2.98
C ALA A 516 16.21 50.98 -1.84
N MET A 517 17.22 51.47 -1.19
CA MET A 517 17.16 52.73 -0.46
C MET A 517 17.24 53.82 -1.52
N ASP A 518 16.16 54.57 -1.66
CA ASP A 518 16.15 55.97 -2.07
C ASP A 518 15.10 56.69 -1.26
#